data_576d4f89a8c61ab37fab1eba1d52fd6d
#
_entry.id   576d4f89a8c61ab37fab1eba1d52fd6d
#
_cell.length_a   1.000
_cell.length_b   1.000
_cell.length_c   1.000
_cell.angle_alpha   90.00
_cell.angle_beta   90.00
_cell.angle_gamma   90.00
#
_symmetry.space_group_name_H-M   'P 1'
#
loop_
_entity.id
_entity.type
_entity.pdbx_description
1 polymer ?
#
loop_
_entity_poly.entity_id
_entity_poly.type
_entity_poly.pdbx_seq_one_letter_code
_entity_poly.pdbx_strand_id
1 'polypeptide(L)'
;LKREKSLPLLRAWNAVLIGIFFSFLPQPLLSDSGTPLRITAVQFQVRREYYSSPAAFTAAADELVRKAIREFDPHLIVFPEYTSAFLSLTDVADQLDESVSVEEGIEILRDSGVSIKNLHQFFYEKGGETARLIDAVWGGLAEKYQVYIVGGTYFHAEEKGTVKNSAEAAGEEAAARSRGSLYNRLAVYGPGGDRIYEQDKVYLTEFETELLSLEPGKPEQSSGLPIGETRVVFTICRDTFFDDWDIRHRGADVWIDLKANGAEYNGETRKSFARALPVRIAESKVPQGITVCLVGGFLDLFWEGRSSFLRYAPGNPKVVRKSRTWDRGELLHITLEASPCFPLEDR
;
A
#
# COMPACT_ATOMS: atom_id res chain seq x y z
N LEU A 1 -71.03 -36.52 -38.68
CA LEU A 1 -70.87 -36.03 -40.07
C LEU A 1 -69.59 -35.19 -40.17
N LYS A 2 -68.66 -35.79 -40.97
CA LYS A 2 -67.76 -35.06 -41.91
C LYS A 2 -66.85 -33.98 -41.34
N ARG A 3 -65.62 -34.12 -41.53
CA ARG A 3 -64.49 -34.38 -42.43
C ARG A 3 -63.39 -33.51 -41.96
N GLU A 4 -62.29 -34.10 -41.57
CA GLU A 4 -61.00 -34.08 -42.31
C GLU A 4 -60.74 -32.92 -43.22
N LYS A 5 -59.62 -32.21 -42.96
CA LYS A 5 -58.50 -31.94 -43.92
C LYS A 5 -57.39 -31.25 -43.15
N SER A 6 -56.29 -31.98 -42.84
CA SER A 6 -55.01 -32.00 -43.57
C SER A 6 -54.21 -30.70 -43.50
N LEU A 7 -53.05 -30.89 -42.87
CA LEU A 7 -51.81 -30.11 -42.89
C LEU A 7 -51.45 -29.53 -44.28
N PRO A 8 -50.60 -28.50 -44.34
CA PRO A 8 -49.18 -28.81 -44.44
C PRO A 8 -48.23 -27.88 -43.61
N LEU A 9 -47.24 -28.50 -43.02
CA LEU A 9 -45.80 -28.23 -43.17
C LEU A 9 -45.42 -26.75 -43.44
N LEU A 10 -44.89 -26.10 -42.40
CA LEU A 10 -43.87 -25.10 -42.59
C LEU A 10 -42.68 -25.44 -41.72
N ARG A 11 -41.69 -25.90 -42.42
CA ARG A 11 -40.36 -26.23 -41.89
C ARG A 11 -39.64 -24.97 -41.41
N ALA A 12 -39.03 -25.15 -40.28
CA ALA A 12 -37.68 -24.77 -39.92
C ALA A 12 -37.17 -23.37 -40.35
N TRP A 13 -37.02 -22.50 -39.41
CA TRP A 13 -35.85 -21.64 -39.33
C TRP A 13 -35.34 -21.63 -37.90
N ASN A 14 -34.56 -22.65 -37.57
CA ASN A 14 -33.63 -22.58 -36.47
C ASN A 14 -32.50 -21.63 -36.85
N ALA A 15 -32.66 -20.37 -36.55
CA ALA A 15 -31.55 -19.46 -36.54
C ALA A 15 -30.73 -19.78 -35.28
N VAL A 16 -29.68 -20.55 -35.44
CA VAL A 16 -28.60 -20.72 -34.46
C VAL A 16 -27.92 -19.35 -34.33
N LEU A 17 -28.37 -18.57 -33.36
CA LEU A 17 -27.58 -17.47 -32.81
C LEU A 17 -26.40 -18.11 -32.07
N ILE A 18 -25.33 -18.36 -32.77
CA ILE A 18 -24.00 -18.54 -32.17
C ILE A 18 -23.62 -17.17 -31.60
N GLY A 19 -23.97 -16.97 -30.35
CA GLY A 19 -23.41 -15.90 -29.56
C GLY A 19 -21.90 -16.13 -29.46
N ILE A 20 -21.13 -15.41 -30.21
CA ILE A 20 -19.69 -15.27 -30.00
C ILE A 20 -19.55 -14.52 -28.67
N PHE A 21 -19.54 -15.26 -27.56
CA PHE A 21 -18.96 -14.78 -26.33
C PHE A 21 -17.48 -14.61 -26.59
N PHE A 22 -17.06 -13.43 -27.03
CA PHE A 22 -15.71 -12.98 -26.85
C PHE A 22 -15.51 -12.88 -25.33
N SER A 23 -15.01 -13.95 -24.73
CA SER A 23 -14.37 -13.89 -23.44
C SER A 23 -13.20 -12.92 -23.60
N PHE A 24 -13.41 -11.67 -23.27
CA PHE A 24 -12.32 -10.77 -22.94
C PHE A 24 -11.68 -11.32 -21.66
N LEU A 25 -10.80 -12.30 -21.80
CA LEU A 25 -9.80 -12.54 -20.78
C LEU A 25 -8.96 -11.26 -20.73
N PRO A 26 -8.84 -10.60 -19.58
CA PRO A 26 -7.94 -9.47 -19.46
C PRO A 26 -6.54 -9.97 -19.83
N GLN A 27 -6.02 -9.45 -20.91
CA GLN A 27 -4.64 -9.73 -21.30
C GLN A 27 -3.77 -9.13 -20.22
N PRO A 28 -2.77 -9.84 -19.68
CA PRO A 28 -1.83 -9.24 -18.77
C PRO A 28 -1.15 -8.06 -19.48
N LEU A 29 -1.24 -6.87 -18.88
CA LEU A 29 -0.74 -5.58 -19.42
C LEU A 29 0.77 -5.59 -19.76
N LEU A 30 1.51 -6.65 -19.44
CA LEU A 30 2.94 -6.81 -19.68
C LEU A 30 3.21 -8.18 -20.33
N SER A 31 2.63 -8.44 -21.52
CA SER A 31 2.96 -9.65 -22.28
C SER A 31 4.16 -9.49 -23.23
N ASP A 32 4.67 -8.26 -23.40
CA ASP A 32 5.87 -8.02 -24.19
C ASP A 32 7.12 -8.12 -23.31
N SER A 33 7.89 -9.20 -23.51
CA SER A 33 9.25 -9.34 -22.99
C SER A 33 10.06 -8.10 -23.44
N GLY A 34 10.44 -7.26 -22.47
CA GLY A 34 11.27 -6.08 -22.71
C GLY A 34 10.59 -4.72 -22.56
N THR A 35 9.29 -4.65 -22.24
CA THR A 35 8.65 -3.35 -21.95
C THR A 35 9.14 -2.79 -20.61
N PRO A 36 9.80 -1.61 -20.60
CA PRO A 36 10.27 -1.00 -19.34
C PRO A 36 9.12 -0.70 -18.38
N LEU A 37 9.28 -1.05 -17.10
CA LEU A 37 8.27 -0.77 -16.08
C LEU A 37 8.20 0.74 -15.81
N ARG A 38 7.02 1.32 -15.95
CA ARG A 38 6.73 2.73 -15.66
C ARG A 38 6.11 2.82 -14.26
N ILE A 39 6.73 3.61 -13.38
CA ILE A 39 6.30 3.76 -11.98
C ILE A 39 6.00 5.21 -11.68
N THR A 40 4.84 5.46 -11.07
CA THR A 40 4.50 6.77 -10.49
C THR A 40 4.43 6.68 -8.97
N ALA A 41 5.32 7.39 -8.29
CA ALA A 41 5.28 7.59 -6.85
C ALA A 41 4.40 8.79 -6.51
N VAL A 42 3.44 8.60 -5.61
CA VAL A 42 2.56 9.64 -5.12
C VAL A 42 3.13 10.16 -3.81
N GLN A 43 3.75 11.34 -3.80
CA GLN A 43 3.97 12.08 -2.56
C GLN A 43 2.60 12.52 -2.08
N PHE A 44 2.01 11.72 -1.19
CA PHE A 44 0.63 11.90 -0.78
C PHE A 44 0.54 12.94 0.34
N GLN A 45 -0.26 13.98 0.11
CA GLN A 45 -0.55 14.97 1.14
C GLN A 45 -1.79 14.56 1.90
N VAL A 46 -1.61 14.25 3.18
CA VAL A 46 -2.72 13.99 4.11
C VAL A 46 -3.55 15.27 4.24
N ARG A 47 -4.85 15.11 4.11
CA ARG A 47 -5.86 16.13 4.35
C ARG A 47 -7.05 15.51 5.05
N ARG A 48 -7.52 16.15 6.11
CA ARG A 48 -8.66 15.65 6.89
C ARG A 48 -9.88 15.35 6.03
N GLU A 49 -10.18 16.23 5.06
CA GLU A 49 -11.33 16.09 4.16
C GLU A 49 -11.33 14.75 3.40
N TYR A 50 -10.16 14.19 3.13
CA TYR A 50 -10.07 12.90 2.45
C TYR A 50 -10.60 11.75 3.30
N TYR A 51 -10.53 11.87 4.62
CA TYR A 51 -10.94 10.84 5.57
C TYR A 51 -12.30 11.15 6.24
N SER A 52 -13.04 12.15 5.75
CA SER A 52 -14.39 12.47 6.25
C SER A 52 -15.40 11.36 5.94
N SER A 53 -15.15 10.53 4.94
CA SER A 53 -15.94 9.34 4.63
C SER A 53 -15.17 8.41 3.69
N PRO A 54 -15.55 7.12 3.59
CA PRO A 54 -14.99 6.21 2.58
C PRO A 54 -15.13 6.74 1.15
N ALA A 55 -16.25 7.41 0.84
CA ALA A 55 -16.49 8.00 -0.47
C ALA A 55 -15.57 9.19 -0.75
N ALA A 56 -15.28 10.04 0.24
CA ALA A 56 -14.36 11.16 0.10
C ALA A 56 -12.92 10.68 -0.17
N PHE A 57 -12.47 9.66 0.57
CA PHE A 57 -11.17 9.05 0.32
C PHE A 57 -11.08 8.43 -1.07
N THR A 58 -12.11 7.67 -1.47
CA THR A 58 -12.17 7.06 -2.81
C THR A 58 -12.09 8.11 -3.90
N ALA A 59 -12.80 9.23 -3.76
CA ALA A 59 -12.77 10.32 -4.73
C ALA A 59 -11.38 10.98 -4.82
N ALA A 60 -10.72 11.23 -3.68
CA ALA A 60 -9.37 11.79 -3.64
C ALA A 60 -8.33 10.84 -4.25
N ALA A 61 -8.40 9.54 -3.93
CA ALA A 61 -7.54 8.52 -4.50
C ALA A 61 -7.77 8.37 -6.02
N ASP A 62 -9.02 8.33 -6.46
CA ASP A 62 -9.39 8.27 -7.89
C ASP A 62 -8.84 9.46 -8.68
N GLU A 63 -8.92 10.67 -8.12
CA GLU A 63 -8.36 11.86 -8.77
C GLU A 63 -6.85 11.74 -8.98
N LEU A 64 -6.10 11.29 -7.97
CA LEU A 64 -4.65 11.12 -8.04
C LEU A 64 -4.26 10.00 -9.01
N VAL A 65 -4.93 8.85 -8.96
CA VAL A 65 -4.71 7.74 -9.89
C VAL A 65 -5.02 8.18 -11.33
N ARG A 66 -6.16 8.79 -11.56
CA ARG A 66 -6.56 9.31 -12.87
C ARG A 66 -5.58 10.34 -13.41
N LYS A 67 -5.06 11.22 -12.54
CA LYS A 67 -4.03 12.20 -12.91
C LYS A 67 -2.72 11.50 -13.31
N ALA A 68 -2.29 10.50 -12.52
CA ALA A 68 -1.09 9.71 -12.83
C ALA A 68 -1.23 9.00 -14.19
N ILE A 69 -2.36 8.33 -14.44
CA ILE A 69 -2.66 7.68 -15.72
C ILE A 69 -2.59 8.66 -16.88
N ARG A 70 -3.30 9.78 -16.77
CA ARG A 70 -3.36 10.77 -17.86
C ARG A 70 -2.01 11.40 -18.17
N GLU A 71 -1.17 11.65 -17.16
CA GLU A 71 0.11 12.36 -17.34
C GLU A 71 1.25 11.43 -17.70
N PHE A 72 1.23 10.17 -17.25
CA PHE A 72 2.41 9.29 -17.29
C PHE A 72 2.14 7.88 -17.79
N ASP A 73 0.90 7.45 -17.89
CA ASP A 73 0.53 6.08 -18.27
C ASP A 73 1.37 5.01 -17.53
N PRO A 74 1.38 5.00 -16.18
CA PRO A 74 2.21 4.11 -15.38
C PRO A 74 1.67 2.68 -15.39
N HIS A 75 2.56 1.70 -15.20
CA HIS A 75 2.17 0.32 -14.90
C HIS A 75 1.95 0.11 -13.39
N LEU A 76 2.69 0.86 -12.56
CA LEU A 76 2.62 0.78 -11.10
C LEU A 76 2.47 2.18 -10.50
N ILE A 77 1.48 2.36 -9.64
CA ILE A 77 1.29 3.57 -8.83
C ILE A 77 1.54 3.21 -7.36
N VAL A 78 2.34 4.02 -6.66
CA VAL A 78 2.77 3.75 -5.29
C VAL A 78 2.37 4.89 -4.38
N PHE A 79 1.57 4.59 -3.36
CA PHE A 79 1.24 5.47 -2.25
C PHE A 79 2.13 5.15 -1.03
N PRO A 80 2.41 6.14 -0.16
CA PRO A 80 3.34 5.99 0.95
C PRO A 80 2.75 5.26 2.17
N GLU A 81 3.58 5.04 3.19
CA GLU A 81 3.16 4.55 4.51
C GLU A 81 2.01 5.37 5.08
N TYR A 82 1.10 4.75 5.83
CA TYR A 82 -0.09 5.30 6.49
C TYR A 82 -1.16 5.91 5.58
N THR A 83 -1.02 5.92 4.27
CA THR A 83 -2.06 6.47 3.37
C THR A 83 -3.43 5.90 3.67
N SER A 84 -3.53 4.61 3.96
CA SER A 84 -4.80 3.92 4.21
C SER A 84 -5.12 3.73 5.70
N ALA A 85 -4.21 4.09 6.62
CA ALA A 85 -4.39 3.88 8.06
C ALA A 85 -5.56 4.67 8.62
N PHE A 86 -5.76 5.91 8.15
CA PHE A 86 -6.81 6.81 8.66
C PHE A 86 -8.20 6.51 8.11
N LEU A 87 -8.36 5.53 7.21
CA LEU A 87 -9.68 5.03 6.80
C LEU A 87 -10.46 4.41 7.97
N SER A 88 -9.77 3.92 8.99
CA SER A 88 -10.38 3.46 10.24
C SER A 88 -11.09 4.57 11.03
N LEU A 89 -10.79 5.83 10.74
CA LEU A 89 -11.34 7.00 11.44
C LEU A 89 -12.54 7.65 10.71
N THR A 90 -12.95 7.14 9.55
CA THR A 90 -13.97 7.79 8.70
C THR A 90 -15.32 8.00 9.40
N ASP A 91 -15.70 7.10 10.32
CA ASP A 91 -16.96 7.20 11.06
C ASP A 91 -16.94 8.25 12.19
N VAL A 92 -15.74 8.69 12.58
CA VAL A 92 -15.52 9.59 13.70
C VAL A 92 -14.76 10.87 13.31
N ALA A 93 -14.40 11.00 12.05
CA ALA A 93 -13.59 12.10 11.54
C ALA A 93 -14.21 13.49 11.80
N ASP A 94 -15.55 13.60 11.78
CA ASP A 94 -16.25 14.84 12.03
C ASP A 94 -16.18 15.30 13.50
N GLN A 95 -15.83 14.39 14.40
CA GLN A 95 -15.67 14.65 15.85
C GLN A 95 -14.25 15.10 16.19
N LEU A 96 -13.28 14.89 15.28
CA LEU A 96 -11.88 15.19 15.50
C LEU A 96 -11.52 16.49 14.77
N ASP A 97 -11.16 17.52 15.52
CA ASP A 97 -10.66 18.80 14.98
C ASP A 97 -9.15 18.69 14.68
N GLU A 98 -8.65 19.51 13.74
CA GLU A 98 -7.21 19.54 13.39
C GLU A 98 -6.31 20.03 14.54
N SER A 99 -6.89 20.76 15.51
CA SER A 99 -6.18 21.27 16.67
C SER A 99 -6.10 20.29 17.83
N VAL A 100 -6.78 19.15 17.73
CA VAL A 100 -6.87 18.13 18.79
C VAL A 100 -5.65 17.22 18.74
N SER A 101 -5.04 16.95 19.87
CA SER A 101 -4.00 15.93 19.99
C SER A 101 -4.56 14.52 19.84
N VAL A 102 -3.71 13.55 19.59
CA VAL A 102 -4.12 12.13 19.51
C VAL A 102 -4.76 11.70 20.84
N GLU A 103 -4.20 12.12 22.00
CA GLU A 103 -4.75 11.81 23.31
C GLU A 103 -6.14 12.43 23.52
N GLU A 104 -6.32 13.71 23.20
CA GLU A 104 -7.62 14.38 23.26
C GLU A 104 -8.64 13.74 22.32
N GLY A 105 -8.20 13.31 21.13
CA GLY A 105 -9.02 12.55 20.18
C GLY A 105 -9.57 11.26 20.79
N ILE A 106 -8.78 10.53 21.57
CA ILE A 106 -9.23 9.33 22.29
C ILE A 106 -10.32 9.68 23.30
N GLU A 107 -10.16 10.77 24.04
CA GLU A 107 -11.13 11.22 25.04
C GLU A 107 -12.45 11.63 24.37
N ILE A 108 -12.40 12.39 23.29
CA ILE A 108 -13.58 12.77 22.50
C ILE A 108 -14.33 11.52 21.99
N LEU A 109 -13.62 10.52 21.48
CA LEU A 109 -14.24 9.28 21.03
C LEU A 109 -14.91 8.51 22.17
N ARG A 110 -14.31 8.49 23.37
CA ARG A 110 -14.94 7.88 24.56
C ARG A 110 -16.21 8.61 24.96
N ASP A 111 -16.18 9.94 25.00
CA ASP A 111 -17.32 10.77 25.38
C ASP A 111 -18.47 10.66 24.38
N SER A 112 -18.16 10.37 23.11
CA SER A 112 -19.14 10.10 22.05
C SER A 112 -19.75 8.69 22.12
N GLY A 113 -19.39 7.90 23.14
CA GLY A 113 -19.93 6.55 23.36
C GLY A 113 -19.18 5.44 22.61
N VAL A 114 -18.03 5.75 22.00
CA VAL A 114 -17.14 4.73 21.44
C VAL A 114 -16.41 4.04 22.60
N SER A 115 -16.71 2.78 22.86
CA SER A 115 -16.13 2.03 23.98
C SER A 115 -14.70 1.61 23.67
N ILE A 116 -13.75 2.55 23.78
CA ILE A 116 -12.33 2.30 23.57
C ILE A 116 -11.53 2.55 24.85
N LYS A 117 -10.54 1.70 25.10
CA LYS A 117 -9.59 1.89 26.22
C LYS A 117 -8.31 2.61 25.74
N ASN A 118 -7.89 2.32 24.51
CA ASN A 118 -6.68 2.87 23.89
C ASN A 118 -6.77 2.75 22.36
N LEU A 119 -5.81 3.34 21.65
CA LEU A 119 -5.75 3.30 20.19
C LEU A 119 -5.62 1.89 19.61
N HIS A 120 -4.87 1.00 20.27
CA HIS A 120 -4.75 -0.39 19.83
C HIS A 120 -6.12 -1.07 19.71
N GLN A 121 -6.95 -0.97 20.77
CA GLN A 121 -8.29 -1.55 20.75
C GLN A 121 -9.14 -0.97 19.63
N PHE A 122 -9.11 0.36 19.45
CA PHE A 122 -9.86 1.03 18.39
C PHE A 122 -9.48 0.49 17.02
N PHE A 123 -8.20 0.50 16.66
CA PHE A 123 -7.74 0.02 15.36
C PHE A 123 -7.95 -1.48 15.18
N TYR A 124 -7.84 -2.26 16.26
CA TYR A 124 -8.10 -3.69 16.21
C TYR A 124 -9.57 -4.00 15.90
N GLU A 125 -10.50 -3.34 16.61
CA GLU A 125 -11.94 -3.54 16.38
C GLU A 125 -12.38 -3.07 15.00
N LYS A 126 -11.79 -1.99 14.50
CA LYS A 126 -12.03 -1.47 13.15
C LYS A 126 -11.30 -2.23 12.03
N GLY A 127 -10.32 -3.05 12.37
CA GLY A 127 -9.40 -3.66 11.40
C GLY A 127 -10.07 -4.45 10.28
N GLY A 128 -11.10 -5.25 10.60
CA GLY A 128 -11.84 -6.03 9.60
C GLY A 128 -12.67 -5.18 8.64
N GLU A 129 -13.27 -4.10 9.14
CA GLU A 129 -14.00 -3.13 8.31
C GLU A 129 -13.04 -2.33 7.43
N THR A 130 -11.96 -1.83 8.03
CA THR A 130 -10.91 -1.09 7.33
C THR A 130 -10.29 -1.90 6.20
N ALA A 131 -9.99 -3.18 6.43
CA ALA A 131 -9.45 -4.05 5.40
C ALA A 131 -10.39 -4.17 4.19
N ARG A 132 -11.71 -4.36 4.43
CA ARG A 132 -12.71 -4.41 3.35
C ARG A 132 -12.83 -3.09 2.59
N LEU A 133 -12.77 -1.95 3.28
CA LEU A 133 -12.76 -0.63 2.64
C LEU A 133 -11.54 -0.45 1.74
N ILE A 134 -10.37 -0.83 2.22
CA ILE A 134 -9.10 -0.75 1.49
C ILE A 134 -9.16 -1.61 0.23
N ASP A 135 -9.67 -2.85 0.33
CA ASP A 135 -9.85 -3.73 -0.83
C ASP A 135 -10.83 -3.13 -1.84
N ALA A 136 -11.95 -2.57 -1.39
CA ALA A 136 -12.92 -1.94 -2.27
C ALA A 136 -12.35 -0.70 -2.98
N VAL A 137 -11.57 0.13 -2.28
CA VAL A 137 -10.97 1.34 -2.86
C VAL A 137 -9.86 0.99 -3.84
N TRP A 138 -8.80 0.34 -3.34
CA TRP A 138 -7.61 0.14 -4.16
C TRP A 138 -7.79 -0.96 -5.20
N GLY A 139 -8.51 -2.04 -4.86
CA GLY A 139 -8.89 -3.08 -5.82
C GLY A 139 -9.78 -2.51 -6.92
N GLY A 140 -10.80 -1.73 -6.56
CA GLY A 140 -11.67 -1.08 -7.53
C GLY A 140 -10.94 -0.09 -8.44
N LEU A 141 -9.97 0.68 -7.92
CA LEU A 141 -9.15 1.60 -8.72
C LEU A 141 -8.14 0.84 -9.62
N ALA A 142 -7.52 -0.21 -9.11
CA ALA A 142 -6.60 -1.04 -9.88
C ALA A 142 -7.32 -1.70 -11.06
N GLU A 143 -8.50 -2.25 -10.84
CA GLU A 143 -9.36 -2.82 -11.89
C GLU A 143 -9.84 -1.75 -12.88
N LYS A 144 -10.37 -0.62 -12.38
CA LYS A 144 -10.88 0.48 -13.22
C LYS A 144 -9.85 1.02 -14.19
N TYR A 145 -8.61 1.16 -13.73
CA TYR A 145 -7.52 1.75 -14.52
C TYR A 145 -6.55 0.71 -15.11
N GLN A 146 -6.77 -0.57 -14.85
CA GLN A 146 -5.95 -1.69 -15.33
C GLN A 146 -4.46 -1.49 -14.98
N VAL A 147 -4.15 -1.10 -13.72
CA VAL A 147 -2.82 -0.73 -13.24
C VAL A 147 -2.53 -1.41 -11.89
N TYR A 148 -1.27 -1.70 -11.61
CA TYR A 148 -0.86 -2.12 -10.26
C TYR A 148 -0.90 -0.93 -9.30
N ILE A 149 -1.43 -1.13 -8.09
CA ILE A 149 -1.48 -0.09 -7.06
C ILE A 149 -0.91 -0.61 -5.74
N VAL A 150 0.11 0.06 -5.20
CA VAL A 150 0.49 -0.02 -3.80
C VAL A 150 -0.35 1.00 -3.04
N GLY A 151 -1.34 0.55 -2.26
CA GLY A 151 -2.29 1.41 -1.55
C GLY A 151 -1.74 2.06 -0.27
N GLY A 152 -0.41 2.10 -0.14
CA GLY A 152 0.26 2.51 1.10
C GLY A 152 0.17 1.43 2.18
N THR A 153 0.16 1.86 3.44
CA THR A 153 -0.04 0.93 4.56
C THR A 153 -1.26 1.28 5.41
N TYR A 154 -1.71 0.29 6.18
CA TYR A 154 -2.83 0.38 7.11
C TYR A 154 -2.61 -0.49 8.34
N PHE A 155 -3.42 -0.32 9.38
CA PHE A 155 -3.38 -1.15 10.57
C PHE A 155 -4.25 -2.40 10.37
N HIS A 156 -3.58 -3.54 10.19
CA HIS A 156 -4.21 -4.84 9.96
C HIS A 156 -4.40 -5.59 11.27
N ALA A 157 -5.64 -5.95 11.57
CA ALA A 157 -5.98 -6.78 12.73
C ALA A 157 -5.96 -8.27 12.36
N GLU A 158 -5.26 -9.06 13.18
CA GLU A 158 -5.24 -10.52 13.05
C GLU A 158 -5.72 -11.15 14.36
N GLU A 159 -6.70 -12.04 14.29
CA GLU A 159 -7.17 -12.79 15.45
C GLU A 159 -6.05 -13.74 15.90
N LYS A 160 -5.62 -13.64 17.15
CA LYS A 160 -4.78 -14.70 17.73
C LYS A 160 -5.64 -15.96 17.81
N GLY A 161 -5.27 -16.96 17.03
CA GLY A 161 -5.91 -18.27 17.07
C GLY A 161 -6.06 -18.72 18.53
N THR A 162 -7.28 -19.05 18.93
CA THR A 162 -7.56 -19.56 20.27
C THR A 162 -6.71 -20.83 20.48
N VAL A 163 -5.61 -20.69 21.23
CA VAL A 163 -4.89 -21.85 21.75
C VAL A 163 -5.84 -22.50 22.74
N LYS A 164 -6.58 -23.47 22.23
CA LYS A 164 -7.41 -24.37 23.06
C LYS A 164 -6.45 -25.24 23.87
N ASN A 165 -5.91 -24.76 24.95
CA ASN A 165 -5.30 -25.51 26.04
C ASN A 165 -4.23 -24.69 26.75
N SER A 166 -4.66 -23.82 27.67
CA SER A 166 -3.90 -23.55 28.89
C SER A 166 -4.78 -22.79 29.88
N ALA A 167 -5.43 -23.57 30.74
CA ALA A 167 -6.29 -23.05 31.83
C ALA A 167 -5.49 -22.51 33.03
N GLU A 168 -4.20 -22.16 32.89
CA GLU A 168 -3.33 -21.88 34.05
C GLU A 168 -2.52 -20.58 33.99
N ALA A 169 -2.82 -19.64 33.08
CA ALA A 169 -2.17 -18.31 33.13
C ALA A 169 -3.18 -17.25 33.57
N ALA A 170 -3.48 -17.21 34.87
CA ALA A 170 -4.25 -16.12 35.47
C ALA A 170 -3.32 -14.92 35.73
N GLY A 171 -3.50 -13.81 34.98
CA GLY A 171 -2.77 -12.58 35.21
C GLY A 171 -2.77 -11.65 33.99
N GLU A 172 -2.11 -10.52 34.12
CA GLU A 172 -1.98 -9.51 33.05
C GLU A 172 -1.43 -10.07 31.72
N GLU A 173 -0.59 -11.12 31.80
CA GLU A 173 -0.12 -11.85 30.61
C GLU A 173 -1.22 -12.60 29.87
N ALA A 174 -2.23 -13.12 30.56
CA ALA A 174 -3.37 -13.77 29.92
C ALA A 174 -4.29 -12.75 29.23
N ALA A 175 -4.44 -11.57 29.83
CA ALA A 175 -5.15 -10.43 29.24
C ALA A 175 -4.41 -9.88 28.02
N ALA A 176 -3.07 -9.86 28.03
CA ALA A 176 -2.26 -9.50 26.86
C ALA A 176 -2.32 -10.55 25.74
N ARG A 177 -2.38 -11.85 26.11
CA ARG A 177 -2.54 -12.97 25.16
C ARG A 177 -3.94 -13.06 24.54
N SER A 178 -4.97 -12.46 25.15
CA SER A 178 -6.33 -12.38 24.61
C SER A 178 -6.52 -11.22 23.63
N ARG A 179 -5.55 -10.28 23.55
CA ARG A 179 -5.57 -9.19 22.57
C ARG A 179 -5.14 -9.76 21.22
N GLY A 180 -5.91 -9.52 20.17
CA GLY A 180 -5.48 -9.80 18.81
C GLY A 180 -4.23 -9.00 18.44
N SER A 181 -3.54 -9.41 17.40
CA SER A 181 -2.36 -8.71 16.89
C SER A 181 -2.76 -7.62 15.92
N LEU A 182 -2.00 -6.52 15.93
CA LEU A 182 -2.19 -5.39 15.02
C LEU A 182 -0.85 -5.10 14.31
N TYR A 183 -0.86 -5.01 13.00
CA TYR A 183 0.33 -4.84 12.16
C TYR A 183 0.22 -3.58 11.31
N ASN A 184 1.35 -2.93 11.02
CA ASN A 184 1.45 -1.93 9.96
C ASN A 184 1.69 -2.66 8.62
N ARG A 185 0.62 -2.88 7.83
CA ARG A 185 0.61 -3.74 6.63
C ARG A 185 0.56 -2.94 5.34
N LEU A 186 1.48 -3.24 4.43
CA LEU A 186 1.46 -2.86 3.03
C LEU A 186 0.59 -3.84 2.25
N ALA A 187 -0.21 -3.34 1.31
CA ALA A 187 -0.97 -4.15 0.37
C ALA A 187 -0.79 -3.67 -1.07
N VAL A 188 -0.68 -4.61 -2.01
CA VAL A 188 -0.59 -4.34 -3.45
C VAL A 188 -1.75 -5.00 -4.17
N TYR A 189 -2.37 -4.25 -5.08
CA TYR A 189 -3.49 -4.69 -5.89
C TYR A 189 -3.06 -4.79 -7.35
N GLY A 190 -3.44 -5.89 -7.98
CA GLY A 190 -3.21 -6.13 -9.40
C GLY A 190 -4.27 -5.50 -10.30
N PRO A 191 -4.05 -5.45 -11.63
CA PRO A 191 -4.99 -4.89 -12.59
C PRO A 191 -6.37 -5.58 -12.63
N GLY A 192 -6.48 -6.79 -12.08
CA GLY A 192 -7.75 -7.50 -11.90
C GLY A 192 -8.53 -7.10 -10.64
N GLY A 193 -8.01 -6.17 -9.83
CA GLY A 193 -8.64 -5.73 -8.58
C GLY A 193 -8.27 -6.59 -7.36
N ASP A 194 -7.63 -7.73 -7.54
CA ASP A 194 -7.26 -8.62 -6.44
C ASP A 194 -6.06 -8.09 -5.67
N ARG A 195 -6.04 -8.33 -4.35
CA ARG A 195 -4.86 -8.14 -3.51
C ARG A 195 -3.88 -9.27 -3.81
N ILE A 196 -2.72 -8.92 -4.39
CA ILE A 196 -1.72 -9.86 -4.90
C ILE A 196 -0.46 -9.96 -4.06
N TYR A 197 -0.24 -9.02 -3.13
CA TYR A 197 0.92 -9.02 -2.25
C TYR A 197 0.63 -8.28 -0.96
N GLU A 198 1.19 -8.77 0.14
CA GLU A 198 1.13 -8.16 1.47
C GLU A 198 2.47 -8.29 2.19
N GLN A 199 2.79 -7.31 3.01
CA GLN A 199 3.98 -7.32 3.85
C GLN A 199 3.74 -6.47 5.09
N ASP A 200 4.14 -6.96 6.26
CA ASP A 200 4.09 -6.23 7.51
C ASP A 200 5.42 -5.54 7.80
N LYS A 201 5.39 -4.36 8.40
CA LYS A 201 6.56 -3.64 8.86
C LYS A 201 7.28 -4.45 9.95
N VAL A 202 8.60 -4.61 9.80
CA VAL A 202 9.41 -5.43 10.69
C VAL A 202 10.02 -4.61 11.83
N TYR A 203 10.60 -3.47 11.51
CA TYR A 203 11.27 -2.61 12.50
C TYR A 203 10.36 -1.44 12.88
N LEU A 204 9.68 -1.60 14.01
CA LEU A 204 8.71 -0.62 14.51
C LEU A 204 9.39 0.58 15.16
N THR A 205 8.73 1.75 15.09
CA THR A 205 9.10 2.96 15.83
C THR A 205 8.56 2.92 17.26
N GLU A 206 9.05 3.80 18.15
CA GLU A 206 8.50 3.96 19.50
C GLU A 206 7.00 4.31 19.46
N PHE A 207 6.59 5.19 18.56
CA PHE A 207 5.17 5.51 18.35
C PHE A 207 4.33 4.25 18.06
N GLU A 208 4.82 3.36 17.22
CA GLU A 208 4.11 2.13 16.84
C GLU A 208 4.10 1.10 17.98
N THR A 209 5.16 1.00 18.76
CA THR A 209 5.24 0.04 19.87
C THR A 209 4.54 0.53 21.14
N GLU A 210 4.72 1.79 21.51
CA GLU A 210 4.25 2.31 22.79
C GLU A 210 2.81 2.81 22.71
N LEU A 211 2.46 3.57 21.66
CA LEU A 211 1.13 4.16 21.54
C LEU A 211 0.13 3.22 20.84
N LEU A 212 0.55 2.59 19.76
CA LEU A 212 -0.32 1.71 18.97
C LEU A 212 -0.22 0.24 19.39
N SER A 213 0.82 -0.14 20.11
CA SER A 213 1.12 -1.53 20.51
C SER A 213 1.08 -2.50 19.31
N LEU A 214 1.72 -2.11 18.18
CA LEU A 214 1.82 -2.95 17.00
C LEU A 214 2.77 -4.12 17.24
N GLU A 215 2.52 -5.21 16.53
CA GLU A 215 3.42 -6.36 16.46
C GLU A 215 4.35 -6.22 15.24
N PRO A 216 5.62 -6.63 15.35
CA PRO A 216 6.54 -6.65 14.21
C PRO A 216 6.14 -7.74 13.21
N GLY A 217 6.23 -7.41 11.92
CA GLY A 217 6.11 -8.37 10.85
C GLY A 217 7.28 -9.36 10.79
N LYS A 218 7.22 -10.29 9.85
CA LYS A 218 8.28 -11.29 9.62
C LYS A 218 9.05 -10.92 8.35
N PRO A 219 10.39 -10.84 8.40
CA PRO A 219 11.20 -10.53 7.21
C PRO A 219 10.94 -11.47 6.02
N GLU A 220 10.47 -12.70 6.27
CA GLU A 220 10.16 -13.71 5.25
C GLU A 220 8.99 -13.31 4.34
N GLN A 221 8.11 -12.41 4.80
CA GLN A 221 7.00 -11.87 3.99
C GLN A 221 7.53 -11.02 2.82
N SER A 222 8.74 -10.44 2.94
CA SER A 222 9.36 -9.63 1.89
C SER A 222 10.01 -10.50 0.81
N SER A 223 9.22 -11.29 0.11
CA SER A 223 9.67 -12.14 -0.99
C SER A 223 9.87 -11.38 -2.32
N GLY A 224 9.35 -10.17 -2.40
CA GLY A 224 9.27 -9.38 -3.63
C GLY A 224 8.08 -9.78 -4.52
N LEU A 225 7.66 -8.83 -5.35
CA LEU A 225 6.55 -8.96 -6.27
C LEU A 225 7.07 -8.92 -7.72
N PRO A 226 6.82 -9.95 -8.55
CA PRO A 226 7.09 -9.85 -9.97
C PRO A 226 6.01 -9.02 -10.67
N ILE A 227 6.43 -8.00 -11.44
CA ILE A 227 5.58 -7.24 -12.35
C ILE A 227 6.20 -7.35 -13.75
N GLY A 228 5.64 -8.21 -14.59
CA GLY A 228 6.31 -8.67 -15.79
C GLY A 228 7.62 -9.37 -15.46
N GLU A 229 8.71 -8.95 -16.06
CA GLU A 229 10.06 -9.48 -15.79
C GLU A 229 10.78 -8.74 -14.63
N THR A 230 10.18 -7.66 -14.09
CA THR A 230 10.77 -6.82 -13.05
C THR A 230 10.43 -7.35 -11.66
N ARG A 231 11.43 -7.63 -10.84
CA ARG A 231 11.25 -7.98 -9.42
C ARG A 231 11.28 -6.71 -8.57
N VAL A 232 10.14 -6.37 -7.98
CA VAL A 232 9.94 -5.22 -7.08
C VAL A 232 9.96 -5.70 -5.64
N VAL A 233 10.75 -5.06 -4.77
CA VAL A 233 10.80 -5.34 -3.33
C VAL A 233 10.45 -4.10 -2.54
N PHE A 234 9.97 -4.30 -1.31
CA PHE A 234 9.45 -3.23 -0.49
C PHE A 234 10.09 -3.21 0.91
N THR A 235 10.18 -2.01 1.47
CA THR A 235 10.40 -1.76 2.89
C THR A 235 9.47 -0.67 3.37
N ILE A 236 9.19 -0.65 4.67
CA ILE A 236 8.29 0.31 5.28
C ILE A 236 9.10 1.16 6.26
N CYS A 237 9.42 2.38 5.84
CA CYS A 237 10.02 3.48 6.61
C CYS A 237 11.29 3.07 7.41
N ARG A 238 11.13 2.70 8.69
CA ARG A 238 12.25 2.33 9.56
C ARG A 238 13.00 1.10 9.08
N ASP A 239 12.36 0.21 8.35
CA ASP A 239 12.98 -1.00 7.80
C ASP A 239 14.25 -0.68 7.01
N THR A 240 14.29 0.41 6.24
CA THR A 240 15.44 0.78 5.41
C THR A 240 16.71 1.17 6.17
N PHE A 241 16.67 1.27 7.50
CA PHE A 241 17.86 1.54 8.30
C PHE A 241 18.65 0.28 8.69
N PHE A 242 18.11 -0.91 8.42
CA PHE A 242 18.68 -2.20 8.81
C PHE A 242 19.27 -2.92 7.60
N ASP A 243 20.44 -3.54 7.79
CA ASP A 243 21.27 -4.12 6.74
C ASP A 243 20.91 -5.56 6.36
N ASP A 244 20.12 -6.23 7.16
CA ASP A 244 19.61 -7.58 6.85
C ASP A 244 18.76 -7.62 5.57
N TRP A 245 18.20 -6.48 5.16
CA TRP A 245 17.51 -6.33 3.87
C TRP A 245 18.45 -6.40 2.66
N ASP A 246 19.73 -6.06 2.79
CA ASP A 246 20.67 -6.03 1.67
C ASP A 246 20.84 -7.39 1.00
N ILE A 247 20.93 -8.45 1.82
CA ILE A 247 21.03 -9.83 1.33
C ILE A 247 19.68 -10.29 0.78
N ARG A 248 18.58 -10.00 1.47
CA ARG A 248 17.22 -10.43 1.13
C ARG A 248 16.74 -9.84 -0.19
N HIS A 249 17.06 -8.57 -0.45
CA HIS A 249 16.65 -7.84 -1.64
C HIS A 249 17.65 -7.92 -2.80
N ARG A 250 18.78 -8.58 -2.61
CA ARG A 250 19.77 -8.82 -3.69
C ARG A 250 19.10 -9.49 -4.88
N GLY A 251 19.42 -9.02 -6.09
CA GLY A 251 18.82 -9.50 -7.33
C GLY A 251 17.42 -8.98 -7.60
N ALA A 252 16.88 -8.06 -6.79
CA ALA A 252 15.72 -7.25 -7.19
C ALA A 252 16.14 -6.20 -8.21
N ASP A 253 15.18 -5.75 -9.02
CA ASP A 253 15.40 -4.69 -10.00
C ASP A 253 15.05 -3.32 -9.42
N VAL A 254 14.08 -3.28 -8.51
CA VAL A 254 13.60 -2.06 -7.85
C VAL A 254 13.34 -2.30 -6.38
N TRP A 255 13.82 -1.38 -5.55
CA TRP A 255 13.52 -1.34 -4.12
C TRP A 255 12.70 -0.10 -3.78
N ILE A 256 11.49 -0.28 -3.28
CA ILE A 256 10.57 0.79 -2.93
C ILE A 256 10.46 0.91 -1.40
N ASP A 257 10.75 2.10 -0.88
CA ASP A 257 10.65 2.46 0.54
C ASP A 257 9.43 3.39 0.74
N LEU A 258 8.39 2.88 1.41
CA LEU A 258 7.21 3.64 1.79
C LEU A 258 7.50 4.37 3.11
N LYS A 259 7.43 5.70 3.13
CA LYS A 259 7.91 6.48 4.26
C LYS A 259 6.88 7.49 4.77
N ALA A 260 6.70 7.50 6.12
CA ALA A 260 5.99 8.53 6.84
C ALA A 260 6.93 9.10 7.93
N ASN A 261 7.64 10.19 7.63
CA ASN A 261 8.61 10.79 8.54
C ASN A 261 7.93 11.85 9.42
N GLY A 262 7.71 11.54 10.69
CA GLY A 262 7.07 12.39 11.69
C GLY A 262 8.01 13.45 12.31
N ALA A 263 8.90 14.01 11.52
CA ALA A 263 9.83 15.06 11.95
C ALA A 263 10.01 16.10 10.85
N GLU A 264 10.38 17.33 11.22
CA GLU A 264 10.69 18.39 10.27
C GLU A 264 11.75 17.96 9.26
N TYR A 265 11.55 18.30 7.99
CA TYR A 265 12.49 18.00 6.92
C TYR A 265 13.66 19.00 6.90
N ASN A 266 14.43 19.02 7.97
CA ASN A 266 15.61 19.87 8.19
C ASN A 266 16.92 19.20 7.77
N GLY A 267 18.07 19.78 8.19
CA GLY A 267 19.40 19.24 7.86
C GLY A 267 19.68 17.87 8.45
N GLU A 268 19.16 17.57 9.63
CA GLU A 268 19.32 16.28 10.31
C GLU A 268 18.50 15.18 9.66
N THR A 269 17.24 15.46 9.39
CA THR A 269 16.34 14.55 8.69
C THR A 269 16.87 14.20 7.30
N ARG A 270 17.41 15.18 6.55
CA ARG A 270 18.05 14.92 5.26
C ARG A 270 19.26 13.98 5.38
N LYS A 271 20.06 14.10 6.44
CA LYS A 271 21.16 13.15 6.72
C LYS A 271 20.62 11.78 7.05
N SER A 272 19.52 11.69 7.79
CA SER A 272 18.83 10.43 8.07
C SER A 272 18.35 9.74 6.79
N PHE A 273 17.67 10.46 5.91
CA PHE A 273 17.24 9.93 4.61
C PHE A 273 18.41 9.42 3.76
N ALA A 274 19.57 10.11 3.80
CA ALA A 274 20.75 9.66 3.08
C ALA A 274 21.37 8.36 3.63
N ARG A 275 21.10 8.01 4.89
CA ARG A 275 21.54 6.76 5.53
C ARG A 275 20.54 5.60 5.42
N ALA A 276 19.34 5.86 4.90
CA ALA A 276 18.30 4.86 4.68
C ALA A 276 18.46 4.18 3.30
N LEU A 277 17.47 4.25 2.43
CA LEU A 277 17.47 3.59 1.12
C LEU A 277 18.74 3.83 0.28
N PRO A 278 19.37 5.04 0.24
CA PRO A 278 20.61 5.22 -0.54
C PRO A 278 21.72 4.26 -0.13
N VAL A 279 21.90 4.02 1.18
CA VAL A 279 22.90 3.06 1.66
C VAL A 279 22.51 1.64 1.26
N ARG A 280 21.25 1.26 1.43
CA ARG A 280 20.74 -0.06 1.02
C ARG A 280 20.96 -0.34 -0.47
N ILE A 281 20.72 0.66 -1.32
CA ILE A 281 20.99 0.55 -2.77
C ILE A 281 22.48 0.36 -3.05
N ALA A 282 23.35 1.06 -2.33
CA ALA A 282 24.81 0.91 -2.48
C ALA A 282 25.29 -0.50 -2.13
N GLU A 283 24.82 -1.05 -1.01
CA GLU A 283 25.27 -2.34 -0.47
C GLU A 283 24.63 -3.54 -1.19
N SER A 284 23.34 -3.49 -1.49
CA SER A 284 22.62 -4.56 -2.20
C SER A 284 22.90 -4.62 -3.68
N LYS A 285 23.35 -3.50 -4.27
CA LYS A 285 23.51 -3.26 -5.71
C LYS A 285 22.18 -3.34 -6.49
N VAL A 286 21.03 -3.17 -5.82
CA VAL A 286 19.74 -3.08 -6.52
C VAL A 286 19.79 -1.89 -7.48
N PRO A 287 19.47 -2.08 -8.78
CA PRO A 287 19.68 -1.04 -9.79
C PRO A 287 18.95 0.27 -9.51
N GLN A 288 17.76 0.19 -8.89
CA GLN A 288 16.93 1.37 -8.69
C GLN A 288 16.25 1.38 -7.31
N GLY A 289 16.22 2.55 -6.68
CA GLY A 289 15.55 2.80 -5.41
C GLY A 289 14.49 3.90 -5.54
N ILE A 290 13.38 3.73 -4.82
CA ILE A 290 12.29 4.69 -4.81
C ILE A 290 11.88 4.95 -3.36
N THR A 291 12.03 6.20 -2.87
CA THR A 291 11.42 6.62 -1.60
C THR A 291 10.14 7.35 -1.91
N VAL A 292 9.03 6.93 -1.29
CA VAL A 292 7.69 7.52 -1.45
C VAL A 292 7.25 8.07 -0.11
N CYS A 293 7.07 9.40 -0.01
CA CYS A 293 6.81 10.08 1.26
C CYS A 293 5.35 10.48 1.43
N LEU A 294 4.83 10.23 2.65
CA LEU A 294 3.66 10.90 3.19
C LEU A 294 4.06 12.32 3.59
N VAL A 295 3.19 13.30 3.37
CA VAL A 295 3.37 14.69 3.78
C VAL A 295 2.07 15.29 4.30
N GLY A 296 2.12 16.44 4.98
CA GLY A 296 0.95 17.08 5.57
C GLY A 296 0.71 16.65 7.00
N GLY A 297 -0.52 16.78 7.51
CA GLY A 297 -0.82 16.51 8.92
C GLY A 297 -2.20 15.93 9.15
N PHE A 298 -2.37 15.26 10.27
CA PHE A 298 -3.63 14.75 10.79
C PHE A 298 -3.60 14.79 12.33
N LEU A 299 -4.54 15.48 12.95
CA LEU A 299 -4.48 15.88 14.36
C LEU A 299 -3.17 16.65 14.63
N ASP A 300 -2.48 16.37 15.74
CA ASP A 300 -1.16 16.93 16.05
C ASP A 300 0.02 16.19 15.37
N LEU A 301 -0.30 15.13 14.60
CA LEU A 301 0.71 14.42 13.80
C LEU A 301 0.99 15.16 12.50
N PHE A 302 2.25 15.26 12.13
CA PHE A 302 2.65 15.81 10.84
C PHE A 302 3.74 14.96 10.19
N TRP A 303 3.83 15.04 8.87
CA TRP A 303 4.83 14.33 8.08
C TRP A 303 5.45 15.26 7.06
N GLU A 304 6.76 15.20 6.98
CA GLU A 304 7.55 15.92 6.00
C GLU A 304 8.59 15.02 5.35
N GLY A 305 8.79 15.17 4.05
CA GLY A 305 9.77 14.37 3.34
C GLY A 305 9.74 14.59 1.84
N ARG A 306 10.84 14.30 1.17
CA ARG A 306 10.93 14.38 -0.28
C ARG A 306 10.98 12.99 -0.90
N SER A 307 9.98 12.66 -1.67
CA SER A 307 9.99 11.46 -2.50
C SER A 307 11.12 11.57 -3.54
N SER A 308 11.79 10.46 -3.83
CA SER A 308 12.95 10.47 -4.72
C SER A 308 13.13 9.15 -5.45
N PHE A 309 13.72 9.24 -6.64
CA PHE A 309 14.22 8.10 -7.40
C PHE A 309 15.74 8.09 -7.35
N LEU A 310 16.27 6.90 -7.09
CA LEU A 310 17.69 6.62 -6.99
C LEU A 310 18.08 5.64 -8.09
N ARG A 311 19.30 5.79 -8.61
CA ARG A 311 19.94 4.80 -9.47
C ARG A 311 21.23 4.34 -8.80
N TYR A 312 21.45 3.03 -8.77
CA TYR A 312 22.73 2.49 -8.35
C TYR A 312 23.86 3.06 -9.20
N ALA A 313 24.94 3.43 -8.54
CA ALA A 313 26.21 3.74 -9.17
C ALA A 313 27.32 3.28 -8.21
N PRO A 314 28.40 2.68 -8.69
CA PRO A 314 29.52 2.27 -7.83
C PRO A 314 30.00 3.41 -6.92
N GLY A 315 30.07 3.13 -5.63
CA GLY A 315 30.53 4.06 -4.60
C GLY A 315 29.49 5.07 -4.09
N ASN A 316 28.48 5.47 -4.88
CA ASN A 316 27.44 6.39 -4.41
C ASN A 316 26.21 6.39 -5.31
N PRO A 317 25.04 5.93 -4.83
CA PRO A 317 23.80 5.98 -5.57
C PRO A 317 23.43 7.43 -5.93
N LYS A 318 22.95 7.63 -7.16
CA LYS A 318 22.59 8.95 -7.66
C LYS A 318 21.09 9.20 -7.51
N VAL A 319 20.73 10.35 -6.94
CA VAL A 319 19.36 10.85 -7.01
C VAL A 319 19.12 11.34 -8.43
N VAL A 320 18.26 10.64 -9.19
CA VAL A 320 17.92 10.98 -10.58
C VAL A 320 16.70 11.91 -10.66
N ARG A 321 15.83 11.81 -9.66
CA ARG A 321 14.66 12.70 -9.52
C ARG A 321 14.24 12.79 -8.05
N LYS A 322 13.71 13.94 -7.64
CA LYS A 322 13.10 14.15 -6.32
C LYS A 322 11.96 15.16 -6.41
N SER A 323 11.02 15.10 -5.47
CA SER A 323 9.95 16.08 -5.36
C SER A 323 10.51 17.50 -5.16
N ARG A 324 9.77 18.49 -5.66
CA ARG A 324 10.14 19.92 -5.54
C ARG A 324 9.99 20.42 -4.11
N THR A 325 8.97 19.92 -3.41
CA THR A 325 8.65 20.31 -2.03
C THR A 325 8.71 19.08 -1.11
N TRP A 326 8.70 19.33 0.20
CA TRP A 326 8.72 18.30 1.24
C TRP A 326 7.45 18.26 2.07
N ASP A 327 6.51 19.18 1.81
CA ASP A 327 5.31 19.48 2.57
C ASP A 327 4.02 19.45 1.73
N ARG A 328 4.13 19.25 0.41
CA ARG A 328 2.99 19.25 -0.51
C ARG A 328 2.93 18.01 -1.39
N GLY A 329 1.71 17.67 -1.80
CA GLY A 329 1.46 16.56 -2.71
C GLY A 329 2.10 16.78 -4.08
N GLU A 330 2.73 15.73 -4.61
CA GLU A 330 3.35 15.74 -5.94
C GLU A 330 3.35 14.33 -6.56
N LEU A 331 3.22 14.24 -7.87
CA LEU A 331 3.43 13.00 -8.61
C LEU A 331 4.85 12.99 -9.19
N LEU A 332 5.59 11.93 -8.90
CA LEU A 332 6.89 11.67 -9.48
C LEU A 332 6.80 10.44 -10.37
N HIS A 333 7.33 10.53 -11.57
CA HIS A 333 7.30 9.42 -12.53
C HIS A 333 8.70 9.04 -13.01
N ILE A 334 8.93 7.75 -13.20
CA ILE A 334 10.12 7.19 -13.83
C ILE A 334 9.72 6.03 -14.74
N THR A 335 10.42 5.92 -15.85
CA THR A 335 10.48 4.70 -16.65
C THR A 335 11.79 3.99 -16.30
N LEU A 336 11.71 2.76 -15.86
CA LEU A 336 12.91 1.99 -15.55
C LEU A 336 13.65 1.70 -16.84
N GLU A 337 14.95 1.94 -16.85
CA GLU A 337 15.78 1.46 -17.94
C GLU A 337 15.84 -0.08 -17.84
N ALA A 338 15.79 -0.77 -18.97
CA ALA A 338 16.06 -2.21 -18.98
C ALA A 338 17.40 -2.43 -18.26
N SER A 339 17.38 -3.25 -17.22
CA SER A 339 18.63 -3.60 -16.53
C SER A 339 19.57 -4.18 -17.58
N PRO A 340 20.80 -3.65 -17.73
CA PRO A 340 21.77 -4.36 -18.54
C PRO A 340 21.84 -5.78 -17.98
N CYS A 341 21.73 -6.79 -18.84
CA CYS A 341 21.90 -8.19 -18.45
C CYS A 341 23.30 -8.34 -17.83
N PHE A 342 23.42 -8.12 -16.52
CA PHE A 342 24.60 -8.55 -15.80
C PHE A 342 24.54 -10.07 -15.75
N PRO A 343 25.62 -10.79 -16.12
CA PRO A 343 25.68 -12.23 -15.98
C PRO A 343 25.36 -12.62 -14.52
N LEU A 344 24.65 -13.73 -14.32
CA LEU A 344 24.27 -14.25 -13.01
C LEU A 344 25.46 -14.48 -12.04
N GLU A 345 26.67 -14.48 -12.57
CA GLU A 345 27.92 -14.68 -11.79
C GLU A 345 28.31 -13.45 -10.93
N ASP A 346 27.73 -12.26 -11.20
CA ASP A 346 28.00 -11.01 -10.46
C ASP A 346 26.81 -10.50 -9.62
N ARG A 347 25.70 -11.27 -9.52
CA ARG A 347 24.51 -10.91 -8.74
C ARG A 347 24.50 -11.50 -7.34
#